data_d426430b1d4743b78739c9ada7bb3957
#
_entry.id   d426430b1d4743b78739c9ada7bb3957
#
_cell.length_a   1.000
_cell.length_b   1.000
_cell.length_c   1.000
_cell.angle_alpha   90.00
_cell.angle_beta   90.00
_cell.angle_gamma   90.00
#
_symmetry.space_group_name_H-M   'P 1'
#
loop_
_entity.id
_entity.type
_entity.pdbx_description
1 polymer ?
#
loop_
_entity_poly.entity_id
_entity_poly.type
_entity_poly.pdbx_seq_one_letter_code
_entity_poly.pdbx_strand_id
1 'polypeptide(L)'
;MEEIGQVSELWRYPVQSLQGESLSALDFATEGVIGDRGYCVVDDTGEGGTAARPQWKKLIGWRARYLAEPKAGADLPKVEIMFDDGTQMVSDDSRLDDAISERLGRRARLARTLAPDVKRPYVASPCHLLTSATLKALGAAYPQGRFVSQRFRPNVMLDCGDAVGFIETGWMEQSLSIGPVAMKVVEHCLRCALTTRPQADLPKDPGILHTAQQHNENRVGVYANIGIPGRMLLGDVARIEG
;
A
#
# COMPACT_ATOMS: atom_id res chain seq x y z
N MET A 1 -26.44 0.26 -10.58
CA MET A 1 -25.15 0.69 -10.00
C MET A 1 -25.39 1.82 -9.03
N GLU A 2 -25.05 1.64 -7.77
CA GLU A 2 -25.16 2.63 -6.71
C GLU A 2 -23.83 3.36 -6.54
N GLU A 3 -23.87 4.69 -6.36
CA GLU A 3 -22.68 5.48 -6.07
C GLU A 3 -22.31 5.32 -4.59
N ILE A 4 -21.04 4.95 -4.32
CA ILE A 4 -20.55 4.64 -2.98
C ILE A 4 -19.46 5.62 -2.51
N GLY A 5 -19.03 6.56 -3.35
CA GLY A 5 -18.05 7.59 -3.01
C GLY A 5 -17.19 8.03 -4.18
N GLN A 6 -16.14 8.78 -3.87
CA GLN A 6 -15.20 9.31 -4.84
C GLN A 6 -13.76 9.04 -4.41
N VAL A 7 -12.86 8.91 -5.39
CA VAL A 7 -11.42 8.74 -5.13
C VAL A 7 -10.86 10.01 -4.49
N SER A 8 -10.40 9.90 -3.25
CA SER A 8 -9.78 11.00 -2.49
C SER A 8 -8.26 10.93 -2.42
N GLU A 9 -7.69 9.71 -2.48
CA GLU A 9 -6.25 9.53 -2.52
C GLU A 9 -5.90 8.34 -3.42
N LEU A 10 -4.79 8.48 -4.15
CA LEU A 10 -4.18 7.41 -4.95
C LEU A 10 -2.73 7.23 -4.51
N TRP A 11 -2.37 5.99 -4.18
CA TRP A 11 -1.05 5.65 -3.66
C TRP A 11 -0.41 4.51 -4.45
N ARG A 12 0.86 4.67 -4.77
CA ARG A 12 1.71 3.61 -5.27
C ARG A 12 2.90 3.41 -4.33
N TYR A 13 3.29 2.18 -4.12
CA TYR A 13 4.40 1.80 -3.24
C TYR A 13 5.48 1.11 -4.07
N PRO A 14 6.41 1.84 -4.70
CA PRO A 14 7.41 1.28 -5.60
C PRO A 14 8.23 0.15 -4.99
N VAL A 15 8.58 0.30 -3.69
CA VAL A 15 9.35 -0.69 -2.93
C VAL A 15 8.50 -1.23 -1.78
N GLN A 16 8.45 -2.54 -1.68
CA GLN A 16 7.71 -3.21 -0.61
C GLN A 16 8.19 -2.77 0.78
N SER A 17 7.23 -2.51 1.68
CA SER A 17 7.46 -2.05 3.07
C SER A 17 8.03 -0.63 3.23
N LEU A 18 8.44 0.05 2.18
CA LEU A 18 8.79 1.47 2.23
C LEU A 18 7.52 2.33 2.11
N GLN A 19 7.58 3.58 2.53
CA GLN A 19 6.53 4.56 2.26
C GLN A 19 6.43 4.79 0.74
N GLY A 20 5.21 5.05 0.27
CA GLY A 20 4.92 5.23 -1.14
C GLY A 20 4.89 6.68 -1.59
N GLU A 21 4.38 6.86 -2.79
CA GLU A 21 4.12 8.12 -3.46
C GLU A 21 2.61 8.34 -3.62
N SER A 22 2.15 9.56 -3.30
CA SER A 22 0.79 10.01 -3.57
C SER A 22 0.73 10.60 -4.97
N LEU A 23 -0.26 10.21 -5.74
CA LEU A 23 -0.39 10.54 -7.16
C LEU A 23 -1.78 11.10 -7.46
N SER A 24 -1.88 11.91 -8.52
CA SER A 24 -3.17 12.39 -9.03
C SER A 24 -3.86 11.40 -9.95
N ALA A 25 -3.13 10.40 -10.43
CA ALA A 25 -3.62 9.33 -11.29
C ALA A 25 -2.84 8.03 -11.06
N LEU A 26 -3.51 6.89 -11.25
CA LEU A 26 -2.90 5.56 -11.27
C LEU A 26 -3.34 4.77 -12.50
N ASP A 27 -2.39 4.12 -13.14
CA ASP A 27 -2.68 3.17 -14.22
C ASP A 27 -2.80 1.76 -13.66
N PHE A 28 -3.85 1.05 -14.07
CA PHE A 28 -4.15 -0.32 -13.68
C PHE A 28 -4.03 -1.26 -14.87
N ALA A 29 -3.33 -2.35 -14.67
CA ALA A 29 -3.35 -3.54 -15.53
C ALA A 29 -4.19 -4.63 -14.85
N THR A 30 -4.40 -5.76 -15.50
CA THR A 30 -5.11 -6.93 -14.91
C THR A 30 -4.37 -7.48 -13.68
N GLU A 31 -3.06 -7.32 -13.62
CA GLU A 31 -2.21 -7.75 -12.50
C GLU A 31 -2.26 -6.78 -11.32
N GLY A 32 -2.87 -5.59 -11.48
CA GLY A 32 -3.00 -4.57 -10.43
C GLY A 32 -2.47 -3.20 -10.82
N VAL A 33 -2.11 -2.41 -9.82
CA VAL A 33 -1.51 -1.08 -10.02
C VAL A 33 -0.13 -1.22 -10.64
N ILE A 34 0.08 -0.57 -11.80
CA ILE A 34 1.33 -0.65 -12.55
C ILE A 34 2.48 -0.07 -11.71
N GLY A 35 3.51 -0.90 -11.49
CA GLY A 35 4.69 -0.54 -10.69
C GLY A 35 4.51 -0.65 -9.17
N ASP A 36 3.33 -1.01 -8.66
CA ASP A 36 3.14 -1.17 -7.22
C ASP A 36 3.95 -2.37 -6.71
N ARG A 37 4.76 -2.14 -5.67
CA ARG A 37 5.65 -3.15 -5.06
C ARG A 37 6.54 -3.89 -6.07
N GLY A 38 6.93 -3.18 -7.13
CA GLY A 38 7.81 -3.71 -8.19
C GLY A 38 9.21 -4.05 -7.70
N TYR A 39 9.64 -3.44 -6.58
CA TYR A 39 10.90 -3.72 -5.90
C TYR A 39 10.66 -4.17 -4.46
N CYS A 40 11.65 -4.86 -3.89
CA CYS A 40 11.73 -5.21 -2.48
C CYS A 40 13.19 -5.20 -2.01
N VAL A 41 13.38 -5.09 -0.71
CA VAL A 41 14.68 -5.31 -0.07
C VAL A 41 14.76 -6.77 0.34
N VAL A 42 15.83 -7.46 -0.06
CA VAL A 42 16.05 -8.89 0.26
C VAL A 42 17.37 -9.07 0.99
N ASP A 43 17.48 -10.15 1.75
CA ASP A 43 18.76 -10.56 2.34
C ASP A 43 19.59 -11.42 1.37
N ASP A 44 20.73 -11.93 1.85
CA ASP A 44 21.66 -12.76 1.08
C ASP A 44 21.09 -14.14 0.71
N THR A 45 19.99 -14.58 1.34
CA THR A 45 19.25 -15.79 0.95
C THR A 45 18.15 -15.52 -0.06
N GLY A 46 17.95 -14.25 -0.46
CA GLY A 46 16.85 -13.79 -1.31
C GLY A 46 15.51 -13.63 -0.58
N GLU A 47 15.49 -13.77 0.77
CA GLU A 47 14.24 -13.58 1.52
C GLU A 47 13.87 -12.11 1.59
N GLY A 48 12.64 -11.80 1.11
CA GLY A 48 12.11 -10.44 1.08
C GLY A 48 11.78 -9.90 2.47
N GLY A 49 12.19 -8.66 2.72
CA GLY A 49 11.95 -7.94 3.96
C GLY A 49 10.52 -7.45 4.09
N THR A 50 9.93 -7.63 5.27
CA THR A 50 8.67 -6.97 5.64
C THR A 50 8.84 -6.21 6.93
N ALA A 51 8.45 -4.93 6.95
CA ALA A 51 8.54 -4.07 8.13
C ALA A 51 7.66 -4.55 9.30
N ALA A 52 6.79 -5.52 9.10
CA ALA A 52 6.08 -6.21 10.18
C ALA A 52 7.03 -7.00 11.09
N ARG A 53 8.12 -7.56 10.53
CA ARG A 53 9.13 -8.32 11.28
C ARG A 53 10.16 -7.38 11.95
N PRO A 54 10.58 -7.65 13.18
CA PRO A 54 11.50 -6.77 13.94
C PRO A 54 12.79 -6.41 13.21
N GLN A 55 13.42 -7.37 12.53
CA GLN A 55 14.68 -7.19 11.82
C GLN A 55 14.60 -6.27 10.59
N TRP A 56 13.39 -6.05 10.06
CA TRP A 56 13.11 -5.23 8.89
C TRP A 56 12.35 -3.94 9.22
N LYS A 57 12.13 -3.64 10.52
CA LYS A 57 11.27 -2.55 10.99
C LYS A 57 11.66 -1.16 10.47
N LYS A 58 12.94 -0.94 10.14
CA LYS A 58 13.43 0.34 9.63
C LYS A 58 12.90 0.67 8.23
N LEU A 59 12.53 -0.34 7.42
CA LEU A 59 12.06 -0.14 6.06
C LEU A 59 10.87 0.84 5.97
N ILE A 60 9.94 0.81 6.92
CA ILE A 60 8.77 1.70 6.90
C ILE A 60 9.11 3.16 7.17
N GLY A 61 10.31 3.45 7.70
CA GLY A 61 10.82 4.81 7.87
C GLY A 61 11.34 5.42 6.56
N TRP A 62 11.69 4.59 5.59
CA TRP A 62 12.22 5.03 4.29
C TRP A 62 11.10 5.26 3.29
N ARG A 63 11.34 6.11 2.29
CA ARG A 63 10.38 6.41 1.22
C ARG A 63 10.97 6.02 -0.13
N ALA A 64 10.11 5.59 -1.06
CA ALA A 64 10.51 5.32 -2.43
C ALA A 64 9.59 6.04 -3.42
N ARG A 65 10.16 6.47 -4.55
CA ARG A 65 9.42 6.97 -5.71
C ARG A 65 10.07 6.51 -7.01
N TYR A 66 9.29 6.36 -8.05
CA TYR A 66 9.83 6.15 -9.39
C TYR A 66 10.38 7.45 -9.97
N LEU A 67 11.45 7.38 -10.77
CA LEU A 67 12.01 8.52 -11.49
C LEU A 67 11.34 8.74 -12.85
N ALA A 68 10.57 7.79 -13.33
CA ALA A 68 9.72 7.89 -14.52
C ALA A 68 8.45 7.05 -14.30
N GLU A 69 7.39 7.35 -15.04
CA GLU A 69 6.13 6.60 -14.92
C GLU A 69 6.30 5.16 -15.42
N PRO A 70 6.02 4.13 -14.59
CA PRO A 70 6.07 2.73 -15.02
C PRO A 70 4.95 2.44 -16.02
N LYS A 71 5.22 1.55 -16.98
CA LYS A 71 4.29 1.18 -18.04
C LYS A 71 4.06 -0.33 -18.05
N ALA A 72 2.83 -0.74 -18.39
CA ALA A 72 2.51 -2.16 -18.53
C ALA A 72 3.40 -2.82 -19.58
N GLY A 73 3.89 -4.02 -19.26
CA GLY A 73 4.73 -4.81 -20.17
C GLY A 73 6.15 -4.26 -20.41
N ALA A 74 6.51 -3.13 -19.79
CA ALA A 74 7.85 -2.57 -19.87
C ALA A 74 8.69 -2.88 -18.63
N ASP A 75 10.00 -2.73 -18.77
CA ASP A 75 10.91 -2.75 -17.62
C ASP A 75 10.56 -1.66 -16.61
N LEU A 76 10.64 -1.99 -15.32
CA LEU A 76 10.42 -1.02 -14.26
C LEU A 76 11.45 0.11 -14.33
N PRO A 77 11.01 1.37 -14.24
CA PRO A 77 11.91 2.51 -14.13
C PRO A 77 12.75 2.43 -12.86
N LYS A 78 13.84 3.21 -12.83
CA LYS A 78 14.64 3.39 -11.62
C LYS A 78 13.79 3.97 -10.50
N VAL A 79 14.09 3.55 -9.27
CA VAL A 79 13.52 4.12 -8.05
C VAL A 79 14.57 4.91 -7.30
N GLU A 80 14.14 6.00 -6.70
CA GLU A 80 14.88 6.74 -5.70
C GLU A 80 14.40 6.30 -4.31
N ILE A 81 15.33 5.99 -3.43
CA ILE A 81 15.08 5.70 -2.03
C ILE A 81 15.57 6.88 -1.20
N MET A 82 14.69 7.44 -0.38
CA MET A 82 15.02 8.42 0.64
C MET A 82 15.01 7.73 2.01
N PHE A 83 16.15 7.71 2.67
CA PHE A 83 16.34 7.16 3.99
C PHE A 83 15.82 8.11 5.09
N ASP A 84 15.75 7.60 6.32
CA ASP A 84 15.28 8.36 7.49
C ASP A 84 16.22 9.52 7.90
N ASP A 85 17.48 9.50 7.47
CA ASP A 85 18.44 10.59 7.63
C ASP A 85 18.38 11.67 6.52
N GLY A 86 17.44 11.52 5.57
CA GLY A 86 17.28 12.41 4.41
C GLY A 86 18.20 12.10 3.23
N THR A 87 19.13 11.14 3.36
CA THR A 87 19.98 10.72 2.23
C THR A 87 19.11 10.10 1.13
N GLN A 88 19.38 10.47 -0.13
CA GLN A 88 18.70 9.96 -1.31
C GLN A 88 19.66 9.18 -2.18
N MET A 89 19.24 8.01 -2.65
CA MET A 89 20.02 7.17 -3.55
C MET A 89 19.12 6.54 -4.62
N VAL A 90 19.64 6.39 -5.83
CA VAL A 90 18.91 5.79 -6.96
C VAL A 90 19.26 4.30 -7.06
N SER A 91 18.31 3.50 -7.56
CA SER A 91 18.43 2.03 -7.64
C SER A 91 19.60 1.49 -8.46
N ASP A 92 20.29 2.31 -9.25
CA ASP A 92 21.50 1.95 -9.99
C ASP A 92 22.79 2.55 -9.39
N ASP A 93 22.71 3.19 -8.21
CA ASP A 93 23.93 3.59 -7.49
C ASP A 93 24.59 2.33 -6.91
N SER A 94 25.83 2.08 -7.30
CA SER A 94 26.60 0.90 -6.85
C SER A 94 26.79 0.82 -5.33
N ARG A 95 26.59 1.90 -4.59
CA ARG A 95 26.69 1.99 -3.13
C ARG A 95 25.37 1.76 -2.42
N LEU A 96 24.25 1.61 -3.15
CA LEU A 96 22.92 1.51 -2.55
C LEU A 96 22.78 0.30 -1.62
N ASP A 97 23.25 -0.87 -2.07
CA ASP A 97 23.12 -2.10 -1.28
C ASP A 97 23.97 -2.07 -0.01
N ASP A 98 25.15 -1.45 -0.05
CA ASP A 98 25.96 -1.21 1.14
C ASP A 98 25.25 -0.24 2.10
N ALA A 99 24.68 0.84 1.58
CA ALA A 99 23.93 1.81 2.38
C ALA A 99 22.67 1.20 3.03
N ILE A 100 21.96 0.32 2.33
CA ILE A 100 20.83 -0.46 2.87
C ILE A 100 21.32 -1.38 3.99
N SER A 101 22.39 -2.14 3.73
CA SER A 101 22.97 -3.11 4.66
C SER A 101 23.41 -2.45 5.95
N GLU A 102 24.14 -1.35 5.86
CA GLU A 102 24.62 -0.58 7.01
C GLU A 102 23.46 -0.12 7.90
N ARG A 103 22.43 0.50 7.28
CA ARG A 103 21.28 1.02 8.02
C ARG A 103 20.45 -0.08 8.67
N LEU A 104 20.32 -1.23 8.02
CA LEU A 104 19.62 -2.40 8.60
C LEU A 104 20.45 -3.16 9.62
N GLY A 105 21.78 -3.02 9.61
CA GLY A 105 22.71 -3.78 10.43
C GLY A 105 22.80 -5.26 10.01
N ARG A 106 22.53 -5.55 8.74
CA ARG A 106 22.58 -6.89 8.12
C ARG A 106 22.76 -6.78 6.62
N ARG A 107 23.34 -7.80 5.97
CA ARG A 107 23.44 -7.84 4.52
C ARG A 107 22.05 -7.83 3.89
N ALA A 108 21.85 -6.89 3.00
CA ALA A 108 20.60 -6.73 2.27
C ALA A 108 20.85 -5.93 0.97
N ARG A 109 20.01 -6.14 -0.01
CA ARG A 109 20.07 -5.44 -1.30
C ARG A 109 18.69 -5.10 -1.82
N LEU A 110 18.61 -4.13 -2.71
CA LEU A 110 17.41 -3.87 -3.49
C LEU A 110 17.30 -4.90 -4.63
N ALA A 111 16.10 -5.43 -4.85
CA ALA A 111 15.83 -6.38 -5.93
C ALA A 111 14.48 -6.11 -6.58
N ARG A 112 14.31 -6.52 -7.84
CA ARG A 112 12.98 -6.59 -8.46
C ARG A 112 12.18 -7.71 -7.78
N THR A 113 10.93 -7.43 -7.41
CA THR A 113 10.10 -8.38 -6.64
C THR A 113 9.85 -9.69 -7.38
N LEU A 114 9.84 -9.66 -8.72
CA LEU A 114 9.63 -10.83 -9.57
C LEU A 114 10.94 -11.49 -10.05
N ALA A 115 12.10 -11.07 -9.52
CA ALA A 115 13.36 -11.72 -9.88
C ALA A 115 13.37 -13.19 -9.41
N PRO A 116 13.99 -14.12 -10.19
CA PRO A 116 13.93 -15.56 -9.88
C PRO A 116 14.54 -15.96 -8.53
N ASP A 117 15.49 -15.18 -8.05
CA ASP A 117 16.20 -15.39 -6.78
C ASP A 117 15.52 -14.70 -5.59
N VAL A 118 14.36 -14.07 -5.79
CA VAL A 118 13.60 -13.39 -4.74
C VAL A 118 12.49 -14.28 -4.19
N LYS A 119 12.55 -14.54 -2.89
CA LYS A 119 11.49 -15.20 -2.11
C LYS A 119 10.59 -14.13 -1.51
N ARG A 120 9.44 -13.89 -2.13
CA ARG A 120 8.48 -12.88 -1.66
C ARG A 120 7.90 -13.28 -0.31
N PRO A 121 7.80 -12.35 0.67
CA PRO A 121 7.23 -12.67 1.98
C PRO A 121 5.73 -12.91 1.94
N TYR A 122 5.04 -12.39 0.92
CA TYR A 122 3.62 -12.63 0.61
C TYR A 122 3.33 -12.22 -0.84
N VAL A 123 2.24 -12.74 -1.38
CA VAL A 123 1.72 -12.30 -2.68
C VAL A 123 0.83 -11.09 -2.42
N ALA A 124 1.18 -9.94 -2.98
CA ALA A 124 0.33 -8.76 -2.88
C ALA A 124 -0.92 -8.97 -3.75
N SER A 125 -2.09 -8.62 -3.22
CA SER A 125 -3.30 -8.54 -4.02
C SER A 125 -3.24 -7.33 -4.96
N PRO A 126 -3.91 -7.39 -6.12
CA PRO A 126 -3.76 -6.41 -7.19
C PRO A 126 -4.09 -4.97 -6.79
N CYS A 127 -5.09 -4.76 -5.92
CA CYS A 127 -5.50 -3.44 -5.46
C CYS A 127 -6.04 -3.49 -4.03
N HIS A 128 -5.57 -2.61 -3.17
CA HIS A 128 -6.12 -2.40 -1.83
C HIS A 128 -6.98 -1.13 -1.81
N LEU A 129 -8.27 -1.29 -1.52
CA LEU A 129 -9.26 -0.23 -1.36
C LEU A 129 -9.52 0.01 0.13
N LEU A 130 -9.66 1.27 0.53
CA LEU A 130 -10.04 1.69 1.88
C LEU A 130 -10.99 2.88 1.80
N THR A 131 -11.91 2.99 2.77
CA THR A 131 -12.91 4.08 2.80
C THR A 131 -12.67 5.06 3.94
N SER A 132 -13.12 6.31 3.74
CA SER A 132 -13.18 7.32 4.81
C SER A 132 -14.12 6.89 5.94
N ALA A 133 -15.17 6.13 5.63
CA ALA A 133 -16.12 5.60 6.59
C ALA A 133 -15.46 4.69 7.64
N THR A 134 -14.58 3.77 7.20
CA THR A 134 -13.80 2.90 8.09
C THR A 134 -12.82 3.69 8.96
N LEU A 135 -12.12 4.68 8.38
CA LEU A 135 -11.20 5.52 9.18
C LEU A 135 -11.95 6.35 10.23
N LYS A 136 -13.12 6.89 9.90
CA LYS A 136 -14.00 7.60 10.85
C LYS A 136 -14.47 6.68 11.98
N ALA A 137 -14.92 5.47 11.66
CA ALA A 137 -15.37 4.49 12.67
C ALA A 137 -14.24 4.12 13.65
N LEU A 138 -13.05 3.84 13.14
CA LEU A 138 -11.87 3.54 13.97
C LEU A 138 -11.45 4.74 14.82
N GLY A 139 -11.45 5.94 14.24
CA GLY A 139 -11.15 7.20 14.96
C GLY A 139 -12.15 7.50 16.08
N ALA A 140 -13.42 7.23 15.85
CA ALA A 140 -14.47 7.37 16.89
C ALA A 140 -14.26 6.37 18.05
N ALA A 141 -13.85 5.13 17.72
CA ALA A 141 -13.58 4.08 18.70
C ALA A 141 -12.31 4.33 19.54
N TYR A 142 -11.31 4.99 18.96
CA TYR A 142 -10.06 5.35 19.64
C TYR A 142 -9.62 6.78 19.26
N PRO A 143 -10.18 7.82 19.90
CA PRO A 143 -9.95 9.23 19.52
C PRO A 143 -8.51 9.71 19.62
N GLN A 144 -7.67 9.07 20.44
CA GLN A 144 -6.24 9.39 20.56
C GLN A 144 -5.42 8.81 19.39
N GLY A 145 -5.95 7.81 18.66
CA GLY A 145 -5.29 7.16 17.54
C GLY A 145 -5.37 8.00 16.28
N ARG A 146 -4.25 8.10 15.54
CA ARG A 146 -4.24 8.76 14.23
C ARG A 146 -4.52 7.71 13.15
N PHE A 147 -5.81 7.54 12.81
CA PHE A 147 -6.27 6.65 11.75
C PHE A 147 -6.24 7.36 10.40
N VAL A 148 -5.12 7.27 9.72
CA VAL A 148 -4.88 7.88 8.39
C VAL A 148 -4.51 6.78 7.39
N SER A 149 -4.78 7.03 6.11
CA SER A 149 -4.57 6.07 5.02
C SER A 149 -3.14 5.50 4.98
N GLN A 150 -2.13 6.33 5.26
CA GLN A 150 -0.72 5.94 5.26
C GLN A 150 -0.41 4.75 6.18
N ARG A 151 -1.10 4.62 7.34
CA ARG A 151 -0.91 3.47 8.23
C ARG A 151 -1.36 2.16 7.60
N PHE A 152 -2.40 2.23 6.78
CA PHE A 152 -3.06 1.07 6.17
C PHE A 152 -2.59 0.80 4.74
N ARG A 153 -1.91 1.77 4.10
CA ARG A 153 -1.26 1.61 2.80
C ARG A 153 -2.22 1.16 1.69
N PRO A 154 -3.40 1.79 1.51
CA PRO A 154 -4.26 1.49 0.38
C PRO A 154 -3.63 1.99 -0.93
N ASN A 155 -4.04 1.40 -2.05
CA ASN A 155 -3.78 1.97 -3.37
C ASN A 155 -4.83 3.04 -3.69
N VAL A 156 -6.07 2.82 -3.29
CA VAL A 156 -7.20 3.73 -3.52
C VAL A 156 -7.90 4.01 -2.20
N MET A 157 -8.03 5.29 -1.89
CA MET A 157 -8.85 5.79 -0.79
C MET A 157 -10.13 6.37 -1.35
N LEU A 158 -11.29 5.93 -0.87
CA LEU A 158 -12.59 6.47 -1.24
C LEU A 158 -13.12 7.39 -0.13
N ASP A 159 -13.47 8.60 -0.49
CA ASP A 159 -14.30 9.45 0.35
C ASP A 159 -15.76 9.07 0.16
N CYS A 160 -16.41 8.62 1.24
CA CYS A 160 -17.80 8.18 1.26
C CYS A 160 -18.70 9.20 1.96
N GLY A 161 -18.37 10.49 1.93
CA GLY A 161 -19.15 11.58 2.54
C GLY A 161 -19.33 11.35 4.05
N ASP A 162 -20.57 11.44 4.52
CA ASP A 162 -20.91 11.31 5.94
C ASP A 162 -21.01 9.87 6.45
N ALA A 163 -20.82 8.87 5.58
CA ALA A 163 -20.86 7.48 5.98
C ALA A 163 -19.84 7.17 7.08
N VAL A 164 -20.25 6.37 8.06
CA VAL A 164 -19.43 5.86 9.17
C VAL A 164 -19.65 4.37 9.32
N GLY A 165 -18.60 3.63 9.46
CA GLY A 165 -18.67 2.16 9.61
C GLY A 165 -17.76 1.45 8.62
N PHE A 166 -17.73 0.14 8.73
CA PHE A 166 -16.85 -0.72 7.91
C PHE A 166 -17.61 -1.15 6.63
N ILE A 167 -18.03 -0.12 5.84
CA ILE A 167 -18.95 -0.34 4.71
C ILE A 167 -18.37 -1.24 3.63
N GLU A 168 -17.07 -1.15 3.36
CA GLU A 168 -16.40 -2.00 2.38
C GLU A 168 -16.37 -3.49 2.77
N THR A 169 -16.58 -3.82 4.04
CA THR A 169 -16.71 -5.21 4.49
C THR A 169 -17.89 -5.93 3.82
N GLY A 170 -18.95 -5.19 3.49
CA GLY A 170 -20.12 -5.72 2.79
C GLY A 170 -19.95 -5.88 1.27
N TRP A 171 -18.82 -5.47 0.69
CA TRP A 171 -18.60 -5.52 -0.77
C TRP A 171 -18.02 -6.84 -1.27
N MET A 172 -17.88 -7.84 -0.41
CA MET A 172 -17.30 -9.14 -0.80
C MET A 172 -18.06 -9.76 -1.99
N GLU A 173 -17.27 -10.25 -2.97
CA GLU A 173 -17.73 -10.83 -4.24
C GLU A 173 -18.49 -9.86 -5.17
N GLN A 174 -18.63 -8.59 -4.80
CA GLN A 174 -19.29 -7.58 -5.64
C GLN A 174 -18.31 -6.94 -6.63
N SER A 175 -18.88 -6.48 -7.75
CA SER A 175 -18.17 -5.73 -8.78
C SER A 175 -18.26 -4.23 -8.50
N LEU A 176 -17.13 -3.54 -8.62
CA LEU A 176 -17.03 -2.09 -8.52
C LEU A 176 -16.53 -1.51 -9.83
N SER A 177 -17.03 -0.33 -10.18
CA SER A 177 -16.43 0.52 -11.21
C SER A 177 -15.96 1.83 -10.58
N ILE A 178 -14.71 2.24 -10.87
CA ILE A 178 -14.12 3.50 -10.40
C ILE A 178 -13.50 4.18 -11.61
N GLY A 179 -14.14 5.27 -12.09
CA GLY A 179 -13.81 5.82 -13.40
C GLY A 179 -13.92 4.74 -14.50
N PRO A 180 -12.89 4.54 -15.34
CA PRO A 180 -12.89 3.50 -16.37
C PRO A 180 -12.48 2.11 -15.88
N VAL A 181 -12.02 1.97 -14.62
CA VAL A 181 -11.50 0.72 -14.07
C VAL A 181 -12.65 -0.09 -13.45
N ALA A 182 -12.81 -1.34 -13.89
CA ALA A 182 -13.72 -2.28 -13.22
C ALA A 182 -12.93 -3.33 -12.44
N MET A 183 -13.42 -3.67 -11.25
CA MET A 183 -12.75 -4.59 -10.36
C MET A 183 -13.76 -5.42 -9.56
N LYS A 184 -13.33 -6.58 -9.07
CA LYS A 184 -14.12 -7.45 -8.19
C LYS A 184 -13.46 -7.52 -6.83
N VAL A 185 -14.20 -7.25 -5.77
CA VAL A 185 -13.73 -7.43 -4.38
C VAL A 185 -13.64 -8.92 -4.06
N VAL A 186 -12.48 -9.35 -3.55
CA VAL A 186 -12.20 -10.79 -3.38
C VAL A 186 -11.78 -11.18 -1.96
N GLU A 187 -11.27 -10.23 -1.16
CA GLU A 187 -10.71 -10.56 0.15
C GLU A 187 -10.74 -9.35 1.09
N HIS A 188 -10.96 -9.60 2.38
CA HIS A 188 -10.75 -8.58 3.42
C HIS A 188 -9.27 -8.33 3.64
N CYS A 189 -8.88 -7.07 3.78
CA CYS A 189 -7.50 -6.72 4.11
C CYS A 189 -7.26 -6.86 5.61
N LEU A 190 -6.70 -8.01 6.03
CA LEU A 190 -6.30 -8.23 7.41
C LEU A 190 -5.03 -7.45 7.75
N ARG A 191 -5.07 -6.74 8.87
CA ARG A 191 -3.96 -5.87 9.28
C ARG A 191 -3.01 -6.57 10.23
N CYS A 192 -1.74 -6.16 10.17
CA CYS A 192 -0.66 -6.71 10.98
C CYS A 192 0.09 -5.59 11.72
N ALA A 193 1.10 -5.95 12.51
CA ALA A 193 1.89 -5.04 13.31
C ALA A 193 2.54 -3.86 12.53
N LEU A 194 2.59 -3.92 11.20
CA LEU A 194 3.11 -2.81 10.39
C LEU A 194 2.32 -1.51 10.63
N THR A 195 1.00 -1.60 10.79
CA THR A 195 0.13 -0.44 11.01
C THR A 195 0.43 0.32 12.31
N THR A 196 1.07 -0.34 13.26
CA THR A 196 1.44 0.24 14.57
C THR A 196 2.83 0.88 14.58
N ARG A 197 3.61 0.71 13.50
CA ARG A 197 5.00 1.19 13.43
C ARG A 197 5.05 2.72 13.28
N PRO A 198 6.11 3.35 13.80
CA PRO A 198 6.36 4.76 13.49
C PRO A 198 6.69 4.89 12.01
N GLN A 199 6.11 5.89 11.35
CA GLN A 199 6.34 6.20 9.94
C GLN A 199 6.07 7.68 9.68
N ALA A 200 6.95 8.36 8.95
CA ALA A 200 6.89 9.81 8.79
C ALA A 200 6.68 10.51 10.15
N ASP A 201 5.63 11.33 10.26
CA ASP A 201 5.22 12.03 11.49
C ASP A 201 4.28 11.20 12.39
N LEU A 202 4.00 9.95 12.02
CA LEU A 202 3.10 9.08 12.80
C LEU A 202 3.91 8.32 13.87
N PRO A 203 3.59 8.47 15.16
CA PRO A 203 4.27 7.77 16.23
C PRO A 203 3.94 6.26 16.22
N LYS A 204 4.76 5.46 16.93
CA LYS A 204 4.39 4.08 17.25
C LYS A 204 3.11 4.10 18.09
N ASP A 205 2.10 3.34 17.65
CA ASP A 205 0.81 3.26 18.34
C ASP A 205 0.19 1.86 18.22
N PRO A 206 0.36 0.99 19.25
CA PRO A 206 -0.27 -0.33 19.28
C PRO A 206 -1.81 -0.27 19.31
N GLY A 207 -2.40 0.82 19.78
CA GLY A 207 -3.85 1.01 19.84
C GLY A 207 -4.50 0.94 18.47
N ILE A 208 -3.79 1.32 17.40
CA ILE A 208 -4.30 1.24 16.02
C ILE A 208 -4.73 -0.19 15.65
N LEU A 209 -3.85 -1.18 15.86
CA LEU A 209 -4.16 -2.58 15.53
C LEU A 209 -5.14 -3.17 16.52
N HIS A 210 -5.03 -2.83 17.80
CA HIS A 210 -5.94 -3.28 18.84
C HIS A 210 -7.38 -2.83 18.57
N THR A 211 -7.58 -1.57 18.19
CA THR A 211 -8.90 -1.04 17.82
C THR A 211 -9.46 -1.75 16.59
N ALA A 212 -8.65 -1.95 15.55
CA ALA A 212 -9.07 -2.69 14.36
C ALA A 212 -9.49 -4.13 14.71
N GLN A 213 -8.76 -4.80 15.62
CA GLN A 213 -9.10 -6.15 16.10
C GLN A 213 -10.42 -6.18 16.85
N GLN A 214 -10.65 -5.23 17.75
CA GLN A 214 -11.85 -5.21 18.60
C GLN A 214 -13.11 -4.85 17.82
N HIS A 215 -13.02 -3.97 16.83
CA HIS A 215 -14.20 -3.42 16.14
C HIS A 215 -14.49 -4.03 14.79
N ASN A 216 -13.50 -4.67 14.12
CA ASN A 216 -13.71 -5.29 12.81
C ASN A 216 -12.75 -6.47 12.54
N GLU A 217 -12.41 -7.28 13.53
CA GLU A 217 -11.61 -8.50 13.36
C GLU A 217 -10.28 -8.29 12.58
N ASN A 218 -9.63 -7.15 12.76
CA ASN A 218 -8.48 -6.70 11.97
C ASN A 218 -8.75 -6.39 10.50
N ARG A 219 -9.99 -6.36 10.05
CA ARG A 219 -10.34 -6.04 8.66
C ARG A 219 -10.35 -4.52 8.49
N VAL A 220 -9.41 -3.97 7.72
CA VAL A 220 -9.35 -2.54 7.39
C VAL A 220 -9.06 -2.40 5.91
N GLY A 221 -10.12 -2.17 5.14
CA GLY A 221 -10.12 -2.19 3.69
C GLY A 221 -10.34 -3.59 3.10
N VAL A 222 -10.39 -3.64 1.79
CA VAL A 222 -10.59 -4.84 0.99
C VAL A 222 -9.60 -4.91 -0.16
N TYR A 223 -9.36 -6.13 -0.65
CA TYR A 223 -8.59 -6.36 -1.86
C TYR A 223 -9.51 -6.63 -3.04
N ALA A 224 -9.12 -6.13 -4.20
CA ALA A 224 -9.88 -6.31 -5.44
C ALA A 224 -8.97 -6.77 -6.59
N ASN A 225 -9.51 -7.68 -7.43
CA ASN A 225 -8.92 -8.08 -8.70
C ASN A 225 -9.40 -7.14 -9.81
N ILE A 226 -8.51 -6.77 -10.72
CA ILE A 226 -8.84 -5.89 -11.84
C ILE A 226 -9.46 -6.70 -12.97
N GLY A 227 -10.69 -6.37 -13.32
CA GLY A 227 -11.41 -6.97 -14.46
C GLY A 227 -11.23 -6.16 -15.75
N ILE A 228 -11.37 -4.83 -15.66
CA ILE A 228 -11.15 -3.92 -16.79
C ILE A 228 -10.03 -2.96 -16.42
N PRO A 229 -8.87 -3.02 -17.09
CA PRO A 229 -7.76 -2.09 -16.90
C PRO A 229 -8.15 -0.67 -17.32
N GLY A 230 -7.41 0.32 -16.79
CA GLY A 230 -7.62 1.71 -17.15
C GLY A 230 -6.82 2.67 -16.28
N ARG A 231 -7.04 3.96 -16.49
CA ARG A 231 -6.42 5.03 -15.73
C ARG A 231 -7.45 5.64 -14.78
N MET A 232 -7.18 5.55 -13.48
CA MET A 232 -8.01 6.13 -12.42
C MET A 232 -7.45 7.49 -12.01
N LEU A 233 -8.33 8.46 -11.77
CA LEU A 233 -7.99 9.83 -11.37
C LEU A 233 -8.54 10.16 -10.00
N LEU A 234 -7.94 11.12 -9.31
CA LEU A 234 -8.58 11.76 -8.16
C LEU A 234 -9.94 12.34 -8.58
N GLY A 235 -10.96 12.14 -7.74
CA GLY A 235 -12.33 12.56 -8.02
C GLY A 235 -13.17 11.58 -8.85
N ASP A 236 -12.58 10.50 -9.39
CA ASP A 236 -13.37 9.48 -10.08
C ASP A 236 -14.42 8.88 -9.14
N VAL A 237 -15.64 8.75 -9.67
CA VAL A 237 -16.78 8.22 -8.91
C VAL A 237 -16.68 6.70 -8.83
N ALA A 238 -16.83 6.19 -7.62
CA ALA A 238 -16.92 4.75 -7.35
C ALA A 238 -18.38 4.30 -7.30
N ARG A 239 -18.70 3.24 -8.04
CA ARG A 239 -20.05 2.63 -8.08
C ARG A 239 -19.94 1.13 -7.83
N ILE A 240 -20.96 0.59 -7.17
CA ILE A 240 -21.11 -0.84 -6.91
C ILE A 240 -22.28 -1.39 -7.74
N GLU A 241 -22.08 -2.57 -8.30
CA GLU A 241 -23.16 -3.31 -8.95
C GLU A 241 -23.97 -4.00 -7.85
N GLY A 242 -25.27 -3.67 -7.77
CA GLY A 242 -26.19 -4.36 -6.88
C GLY A 242 -26.69 -5.68 -7.46
#